data_7f2004a4ba9333de9ba79ad33eb686b7
#
_entry.id   7f2004a4ba9333de9ba79ad33eb686b7
#
_cell.length_a   1.000
_cell.length_b   1.000
_cell.length_c   1.000
_cell.angle_alpha   90.00
_cell.angle_beta   90.00
_cell.angle_gamma   90.00
#
_symmetry.space_group_name_H-M   'P 1'
#
loop_
_entity.id
_entity.type
_entity.pdbx_description
1 polymer ?
#
loop_
_entity_poly.entity_id
_entity_poly.type
_entity_poly.pdbx_seq_one_letter_code
_entity_poly.pdbx_strand_id
1 'polypeptide(L)' 'MESSQGTPELPTPPPEVEQAVMLGHLEEAVSLYVTHTDVDEETARAEVQRLAEEG' A
#
# COMPACT_ATOMS: atom_id res chain seq x y z
N MET A 1 -5.59 24.89 -14.26
CA MET A 1 -5.37 24.32 -14.22
C MET A 1 -5.14 23.60 -13.85
N GLU A 2 -5.24 23.08 -13.58
CA GLU A 2 -4.99 22.42 -13.28
C GLU A 2 -4.69 21.68 -13.08
N SER A 3 -4.71 21.42 -13.04
CA SER A 3 -4.32 20.61 -12.92
C SER A 3 -4.00 20.09 -12.34
N SER A 4 -4.13 19.92 -11.98
CA SER A 4 -3.71 19.34 -11.45
C SER A 4 -3.53 18.32 -11.17
N GLN A 5 -3.75 17.81 -11.19
CA GLN A 5 -3.45 16.73 -10.96
C GLN A 5 -2.73 16.06 -11.55
N GLY A 6 -2.55 15.88 -11.82
CA GLY A 6 -1.69 15.10 -12.52
C GLY A 6 -0.84 14.16 -11.81
N THR A 7 -0.90 14.10 -10.60
CA THR A 7 -0.10 13.16 -9.83
C THR A 7 -0.73 11.79 -9.90
N PRO A 8 -0.02 10.80 -10.44
CA PRO A 8 -0.54 9.45 -10.41
C PRO A 8 -0.64 9.01 -8.97
N GLU A 9 -1.81 8.61 -8.59
CA GLU A 9 -2.01 8.18 -7.23
C GLU A 9 -2.03 6.69 -7.18
N LEU A 10 -1.26 6.16 -6.26
CA LEU A 10 -1.34 4.76 -5.99
C LEU A 10 -2.67 4.45 -5.34
N PRO A 11 -3.17 3.23 -5.56
CA PRO A 11 -4.42 2.86 -4.91
C PRO A 11 -4.29 2.99 -3.40
N THR A 12 -5.32 3.51 -2.79
CA THR A 12 -5.35 3.60 -1.35
C THR A 12 -5.32 2.20 -0.76
N PRO A 13 -4.44 1.93 0.18
CA PRO A 13 -4.41 0.58 0.76
C PRO A 13 -5.71 0.28 1.48
N PRO A 14 -6.22 -0.96 1.32
CA PRO A 14 -7.42 -1.35 2.05
C PRO A 14 -7.17 -1.35 3.55
N PRO A 15 -8.23 -1.21 4.34
CA PRO A 15 -8.05 -1.23 5.80
C PRO A 15 -7.37 -2.50 6.30
N GLU A 16 -7.57 -3.60 5.60
CA GLU A 16 -6.94 -4.85 6.01
C GLU A 16 -5.43 -4.77 5.92
N VAL A 17 -4.94 -4.11 4.87
CA VAL A 17 -3.50 -3.92 4.73
C VAL A 17 -2.98 -3.06 5.87
N GLU A 18 -3.66 -1.97 6.14
CA GLU A 18 -3.21 -1.07 7.20
C GLU A 18 -3.21 -1.80 8.54
N GLN A 19 -4.23 -2.59 8.79
CA GLN A 19 -4.28 -3.32 10.04
C GLN A 19 -3.15 -4.32 10.14
N ALA A 20 -2.84 -5.02 9.06
CA ALA A 20 -1.74 -5.97 9.07
C ALA A 20 -0.42 -5.26 9.36
N VAL A 21 -0.23 -4.07 8.77
CA VAL A 21 0.98 -3.31 9.02
C VAL A 21 1.06 -2.92 10.49
N MET A 22 -0.04 -2.46 11.05
CA MET A 22 -0.05 -2.06 12.45
C MET A 22 0.27 -3.22 13.37
N LEU A 23 -0.12 -4.42 12.99
CA LEU A 23 0.16 -5.60 13.79
C LEU A 23 1.55 -6.16 13.55
N GLY A 24 2.29 -5.59 12.60
CA GLY A 24 3.62 -6.08 12.30
C GLY A 24 3.63 -7.25 11.33
N HIS A 25 2.51 -7.58 10.74
CA HIS A 25 2.41 -8.67 9.77
C HIS A 25 2.71 -8.15 8.39
N LEU A 26 3.95 -7.77 8.15
CA LEU A 26 4.29 -7.06 6.92
C LEU A 26 4.14 -7.92 5.70
N GLU A 27 4.51 -9.19 5.78
CA GLU A 27 4.39 -10.07 4.62
C GLU A 27 2.93 -10.31 4.27
N GLU A 28 2.11 -10.45 5.29
CA GLU A 28 0.69 -10.60 5.05
C GLU A 28 0.12 -9.33 4.42
N ALA A 29 0.59 -8.20 4.88
CA ALA A 29 0.14 -6.92 4.32
C ALA A 29 0.50 -6.83 2.85
N VAL A 30 1.71 -7.27 2.47
CA VAL A 30 2.11 -7.27 1.08
C VAL A 30 1.18 -8.16 0.26
N SER A 31 0.90 -9.34 0.75
CA SER A 31 0.03 -10.27 0.05
C SER A 31 -1.37 -9.69 -0.13
N LEU A 32 -1.89 -9.07 0.92
CA LEU A 32 -3.22 -8.45 0.84
C LEU A 32 -3.23 -7.31 -0.16
N TYR A 33 -2.17 -6.51 -0.15
CA TYR A 33 -2.10 -5.38 -1.05
C TYR A 33 -2.11 -5.87 -2.50
N VAL A 34 -1.30 -6.88 -2.81
CA VAL A 34 -1.26 -7.42 -4.15
C VAL A 34 -2.64 -7.96 -4.54
N THR A 35 -3.28 -8.67 -3.64
CA THR A 35 -4.56 -9.27 -3.93
C THR A 35 -5.64 -8.23 -4.20
N HIS A 36 -5.63 -7.15 -3.42
CA HIS A 36 -6.72 -6.18 -3.49
C HIS A 36 -6.50 -5.09 -4.52
N THR A 37 -5.25 -4.79 -4.86
CA THR A 37 -4.99 -3.68 -5.76
C THR A 37 -4.32 -4.09 -7.05
N ASP A 38 -3.96 -5.37 -7.17
CA ASP A 38 -3.43 -5.90 -8.43
C ASP A 38 -2.12 -5.21 -8.83
N VAL A 39 -1.28 -4.88 -7.87
CA VAL A 39 0.03 -4.31 -8.15
C VAL A 39 1.09 -5.38 -8.03
N ASP A 40 2.29 -5.06 -8.51
CA ASP A 40 3.41 -5.97 -8.40
C ASP A 40 3.77 -6.20 -6.94
N GLU A 41 4.35 -7.35 -6.69
CA GLU A 41 4.81 -7.64 -5.34
C GLU A 41 5.86 -6.62 -4.89
N GLU A 42 6.76 -6.23 -5.79
CA GLU A 42 7.75 -5.24 -5.44
C GLU A 42 7.12 -3.91 -5.05
N THR A 43 6.13 -3.50 -5.83
CA THR A 43 5.44 -2.26 -5.52
C THR A 43 4.71 -2.38 -4.20
N ALA A 44 4.04 -3.49 -3.98
CA ALA A 44 3.31 -3.70 -2.74
C ALA A 44 4.26 -3.69 -1.55
N ARG A 45 5.41 -4.33 -1.68
CA ARG A 45 6.36 -4.38 -0.59
C ARG A 45 6.88 -2.99 -0.25
N ALA A 46 7.16 -2.19 -1.27
CA ALA A 46 7.64 -0.83 -1.03
C ALA A 46 6.56 -0.01 -0.31
N GLU A 47 5.32 -0.16 -0.73
CA GLU A 47 4.25 0.59 -0.10
C GLU A 47 4.02 0.15 1.33
N VAL A 48 4.06 -1.15 1.57
CA VAL A 48 3.88 -1.65 2.92
C VAL A 48 5.00 -1.17 3.83
N GLN A 49 6.23 -1.16 3.33
CA GLN A 49 7.32 -0.66 4.13
C GLN A 49 7.16 0.82 4.45
N ARG A 50 6.68 1.58 3.48
CA ARG A 50 6.45 2.99 3.72
C ARG A 50 5.36 3.21 4.75
N LEU A 51 4.29 2.44 4.67
CA LEU A 51 3.23 2.53 5.65
C LEU A 51 3.75 2.20 7.04
N ALA A 52 4.59 1.19 7.13
CA ALA A 52 5.13 0.80 8.42
C ALA A 52 6.01 1.91 9.00
N GLU A 53 6.74 2.60 8.15
CA GLU A 53 7.60 3.66 8.62
C GLU A 53 6.82 4.89 9.03
N GLU A 54 5.73 5.16 8.34
CA GLU A 54 4.92 6.32 8.65
C GLU A 54 4.08 6.10 9.90
N GLY A 55 3.67 4.89 10.10
CA GLY A 55 2.82 4.55 11.20
C GLY A 55 3.56 4.51 12.49
#